data_20001dfb005d3bb17b2b3e7473d5184c
#
_entry.id   20001dfb005d3bb17b2b3e7473d5184c
#
_cell.length_a   1.000
_cell.length_b   1.000
_cell.length_c   1.000
_cell.angle_alpha   90.00
_cell.angle_beta   90.00
_cell.angle_gamma   90.00
#
_symmetry.space_group_name_H-M   'P 1'
#
loop_
_entity.id
_entity.type
_entity.pdbx_description
1 polymer ?
#
loop_
_entity_poly.entity_id
_entity_poly.type
_entity_poly.pdbx_seq_one_letter_code
_entity_poly.pdbx_strand_id
1 'polypeptide(L)'
;MKFYTNIYTHGNQILERYIEDGERKQRKVDYEPTLYVNSTKQSPYKTIHGKQVEPKRFDSIRNARNFIQEHGKISNSPVYGMQQFAYAYINEEYPERKFDVTQLNVFNFDIETVSDDGFPNI
;
A
#
# COMPACT_ATOMS: atom_id res chain seq x y z
N MET A 1 17.58 14.05 -0.32
CA MET A 1 16.67 13.10 -0.96
C MET A 1 16.08 12.18 0.08
N LYS A 2 14.80 11.96 0.03
CA LYS A 2 14.06 11.06 0.93
C LYS A 2 13.47 9.91 0.13
N PHE A 3 13.68 8.69 0.58
CA PHE A 3 13.07 7.51 -0.03
C PHE A 3 12.83 6.41 1.01
N TYR A 4 11.77 5.62 0.81
CA TYR A 4 11.46 4.55 1.74
C TYR A 4 12.28 3.29 1.47
N THR A 5 12.52 2.51 2.52
CA THR A 5 13.16 1.19 2.41
C THR A 5 12.20 0.07 2.75
N ASN A 6 11.22 0.35 3.61
CA ASN A 6 10.19 -0.61 3.96
C ASN A 6 8.94 0.11 4.45
N ILE A 7 7.77 -0.29 3.93
CA ILE A 7 6.47 0.26 4.33
C ILE A 7 5.49 -0.89 4.44
N TYR A 8 4.82 -0.99 5.58
CA TYR A 8 3.79 -2.00 5.80
C TYR A 8 2.73 -1.52 6.77
N THR A 9 1.56 -2.17 6.73
CA THR A 9 0.46 -1.87 7.64
C THR A 9 0.56 -2.71 8.91
N HIS A 10 0.27 -2.09 10.04
CA HIS A 10 0.14 -2.78 11.33
C HIS A 10 -1.04 -2.16 12.10
N GLY A 11 -2.16 -2.89 12.18
CA GLY A 11 -3.39 -2.34 12.74
C GLY A 11 -3.87 -1.13 11.94
N ASN A 12 -4.04 0.01 12.61
CA ASN A 12 -4.46 1.27 11.98
C ASN A 12 -3.31 2.15 11.52
N GLN A 13 -2.08 1.66 11.65
CA GLN A 13 -0.89 2.45 11.36
C GLN A 13 -0.14 1.93 10.15
N ILE A 14 0.54 2.84 9.48
CA ILE A 14 1.57 2.55 8.51
C ILE A 14 2.92 2.65 9.23
N LEU A 15 3.71 1.58 9.18
CA LEU A 15 5.07 1.57 9.69
C LEU A 15 6.01 1.83 8.51
N GLU A 16 6.75 2.92 8.60
CA GLU A 16 7.63 3.38 7.54
C GLU A 16 9.08 3.41 8.01
N ARG A 17 9.96 2.75 7.25
CA ARG A 17 11.40 2.92 7.35
C ARG A 17 11.88 3.64 6.11
N TYR A 18 12.68 4.68 6.29
CA TYR A 18 13.11 5.52 5.20
C TYR A 18 14.51 6.08 5.45
N ILE A 19 15.11 6.60 4.40
CA ILE A 19 16.37 7.30 4.45
C ILE A 19 16.11 8.73 4.00
N GLU A 20 16.55 9.70 4.80
CA GLU A 20 16.44 11.11 4.50
C GLU A 20 17.78 11.77 4.71
N ASP A 21 18.32 12.36 3.64
CA ASP A 21 19.63 13.02 3.65
C ASP A 21 20.76 12.16 4.22
N GLY A 22 20.73 10.87 3.88
CA GLY A 22 21.71 9.88 4.31
C GLY A 22 21.45 9.25 5.69
N GLU A 23 20.45 9.71 6.42
CA GLU A 23 20.12 9.19 7.74
C GLU A 23 18.98 8.19 7.68
N ARG A 24 19.13 7.07 8.39
CA ARG A 24 18.10 6.05 8.53
C ARG A 24 17.10 6.44 9.60
N LYS A 25 15.83 6.48 9.24
CA LYS A 25 14.73 6.89 10.11
C LYS A 25 13.58 5.91 10.03
N GLN A 26 12.73 5.95 11.06
CA GLN A 26 11.48 5.19 11.07
C GLN A 26 10.39 6.01 11.73
N ARG A 27 9.16 5.80 11.29
CA ARG A 27 7.99 6.45 11.89
C ARG A 27 6.75 5.58 11.78
N LYS A 28 5.78 5.88 12.64
CA LYS A 28 4.44 5.31 12.60
C LYS A 28 3.47 6.41 12.19
N VAL A 29 2.62 6.12 11.23
CA VAL A 29 1.65 7.08 10.72
C VAL A 29 0.25 6.53 10.90
N ASP A 30 -0.62 7.29 11.55
CA ASP A 30 -2.04 6.99 11.57
C ASP A 30 -2.60 7.32 10.19
N TYR A 31 -3.03 6.30 9.46
CA TYR A 31 -3.41 6.46 8.07
C TYR A 31 -4.91 6.57 7.91
N GLU A 32 -5.35 7.56 7.15
CA GLU A 32 -6.74 7.80 6.79
C GLU A 32 -6.96 7.43 5.32
N PRO A 33 -7.41 6.19 5.03
CA PRO A 33 -7.59 5.77 3.65
C PRO A 33 -8.71 6.50 2.93
N THR A 34 -8.55 6.67 1.62
CA THR A 34 -9.60 7.15 0.73
C THR A 34 -9.96 6.04 -0.25
N LEU A 35 -11.22 5.68 -0.29
CA LEU A 35 -11.79 4.76 -1.28
C LEU A 35 -12.80 5.52 -2.14
N TYR A 36 -13.27 4.86 -3.18
CA TYR A 36 -14.20 5.47 -4.11
C TYR A 36 -15.45 4.61 -4.22
N VAL A 37 -16.60 5.26 -4.22
CA VAL A 37 -17.91 4.60 -4.35
C VAL A 37 -18.66 5.21 -5.52
N ASN A 38 -19.67 4.50 -6.02
CA ASN A 38 -20.49 4.99 -7.12
C ASN A 38 -21.10 6.33 -6.74
N SER A 39 -20.99 7.31 -7.65
CA SER A 39 -21.60 8.61 -7.48
C SER A 39 -22.93 8.67 -8.20
N THR A 40 -23.95 9.21 -7.54
CA THR A 40 -25.25 9.52 -8.15
C THR A 40 -25.25 10.88 -8.85
N LYS A 41 -24.19 11.66 -8.68
CA LYS A 41 -24.02 12.99 -9.24
C LYS A 41 -22.86 12.98 -10.23
N GLN A 42 -22.80 14.00 -11.08
CA GLN A 42 -21.66 14.20 -11.94
C GLN A 42 -20.40 14.44 -11.09
N SER A 43 -19.37 13.65 -11.33
CA SER A 43 -18.14 13.67 -10.56
C SER A 43 -16.92 13.79 -11.47
N PRO A 44 -15.84 14.51 -11.07
CA PRO A 44 -14.60 14.54 -11.82
C PRO A 44 -13.85 13.20 -11.78
N TYR A 45 -14.22 12.29 -10.85
CA TYR A 45 -13.57 11.00 -10.69
C TYR A 45 -14.34 9.92 -11.44
N LYS A 46 -13.63 9.13 -12.24
CA LYS A 46 -14.21 8.04 -13.02
C LYS A 46 -13.35 6.79 -12.94
N THR A 47 -13.99 5.63 -13.04
CA THR A 47 -13.29 4.36 -13.19
C THR A 47 -12.70 4.25 -14.61
N ILE A 48 -11.89 3.21 -14.82
CA ILE A 48 -11.33 2.88 -16.15
C ILE A 48 -12.46 2.71 -17.19
N HIS A 49 -13.62 2.22 -16.76
CA HIS A 49 -14.78 1.99 -17.62
C HIS A 49 -15.70 3.19 -17.74
N GLY A 50 -15.31 4.35 -17.22
CA GLY A 50 -16.07 5.59 -17.34
C GLY A 50 -17.20 5.76 -16.33
N LYS A 51 -17.35 4.88 -15.35
CA LYS A 51 -18.33 5.05 -14.28
C LYS A 51 -17.91 6.17 -13.34
N GLN A 52 -18.85 7.03 -13.00
CA GLN A 52 -18.59 8.12 -12.07
C GLN A 52 -18.54 7.60 -10.64
N VAL A 53 -17.50 8.00 -9.92
CA VAL A 53 -17.28 7.64 -8.52
C VAL A 53 -16.97 8.88 -7.71
N GLU A 54 -17.20 8.81 -6.41
CA GLU A 54 -16.86 9.88 -5.49
C GLU A 54 -15.93 9.36 -4.40
N PRO A 55 -15.00 10.19 -3.89
CA PRO A 55 -14.10 9.78 -2.84
C PRO A 55 -14.85 9.67 -1.51
N LYS A 56 -14.46 8.67 -0.72
CA LYS A 56 -14.90 8.50 0.65
C LYS A 56 -13.69 8.29 1.53
N ARG A 57 -13.45 9.23 2.44
CA ARG A 57 -12.34 9.18 3.37
C ARG A 57 -12.77 8.49 4.67
N PHE A 58 -11.88 7.67 5.20
CA PHE A 58 -12.09 6.96 6.45
C PHE A 58 -11.10 7.42 7.50
N ASP A 59 -11.55 7.43 8.76
CA ASP A 59 -10.73 7.87 9.88
C ASP A 59 -9.60 6.90 10.21
N SER A 60 -9.75 5.64 9.81
CA SER A 60 -8.77 4.59 10.12
C SER A 60 -8.81 3.48 9.08
N ILE A 61 -7.74 2.70 9.04
CA ILE A 61 -7.65 1.50 8.21
C ILE A 61 -8.74 0.49 8.59
N ARG A 62 -9.00 0.33 9.89
CA ARG A 62 -10.05 -0.59 10.38
C ARG A 62 -11.41 -0.22 9.82
N ASN A 63 -11.78 1.06 9.87
CA ASN A 63 -13.07 1.53 9.36
C ASN A 63 -13.17 1.32 7.86
N ALA A 64 -12.11 1.56 7.11
CA ALA A 64 -12.07 1.31 5.68
C ALA A 64 -12.26 -0.18 5.36
N ARG A 65 -11.57 -1.06 6.07
CA ARG A 65 -11.70 -2.52 5.88
C ARG A 65 -13.08 -3.04 6.24
N ASN A 66 -13.67 -2.53 7.32
CA ASN A 66 -15.04 -2.88 7.69
C ASN A 66 -16.04 -2.47 6.60
N PHE A 67 -15.86 -1.29 6.04
CA PHE A 67 -16.68 -0.81 4.94
C PHE A 67 -16.57 -1.71 3.70
N ILE A 68 -15.35 -2.11 3.34
CA ILE A 68 -15.12 -3.03 2.22
C ILE A 68 -15.84 -4.37 2.44
N GLN A 69 -15.73 -4.92 3.66
CA GLN A 69 -16.39 -6.20 3.98
C GLN A 69 -17.90 -6.09 3.92
N GLU A 70 -18.48 -5.03 4.46
CA GLU A 70 -19.92 -4.84 4.45
C GLU A 70 -20.45 -4.63 3.03
N HIS A 71 -19.78 -3.81 2.23
CA HIS A 71 -20.20 -3.50 0.87
C HIS A 71 -19.90 -4.64 -0.11
N GLY A 72 -18.89 -5.44 0.16
CA GLY A 72 -18.61 -6.64 -0.64
C GLY A 72 -19.72 -7.68 -0.61
N LYS A 73 -20.62 -7.60 0.36
CA LYS A 73 -21.81 -8.47 0.46
C LYS A 73 -22.99 -7.94 -0.36
N ILE A 74 -22.92 -6.71 -0.82
CA ILE A 74 -23.98 -6.04 -1.58
C ILE A 74 -23.53 -5.98 -3.05
N SER A 75 -24.18 -6.75 -3.91
CA SER A 75 -23.78 -6.92 -5.29
C SER A 75 -23.80 -5.64 -6.16
N ASN A 76 -24.56 -4.63 -5.73
CA ASN A 76 -24.74 -3.38 -6.50
C ASN A 76 -23.96 -2.19 -5.95
N SER A 77 -23.08 -2.41 -4.98
CA SER A 77 -22.32 -1.33 -4.35
C SER A 77 -20.82 -1.64 -4.32
N PRO A 78 -20.15 -1.67 -5.49
CA PRO A 78 -18.73 -1.94 -5.54
C PRO A 78 -17.93 -0.81 -4.91
N VAL A 79 -16.79 -1.17 -4.33
CA VAL A 79 -15.83 -0.23 -3.76
C VAL A 79 -14.60 -0.20 -4.65
N TYR A 80 -14.21 1.00 -5.07
CA TYR A 80 -13.06 1.20 -5.95
C TYR A 80 -11.92 1.87 -5.17
N GLY A 81 -10.73 1.81 -5.73
CA GLY A 81 -9.54 2.41 -5.16
C GLY A 81 -8.54 1.37 -4.66
N MET A 82 -7.40 1.86 -4.21
CA MET A 82 -6.34 1.00 -3.71
C MET A 82 -6.69 0.47 -2.32
N GLN A 83 -6.94 -0.82 -2.21
CA GLN A 83 -7.28 -1.47 -0.95
C GLN A 83 -6.06 -1.97 -0.17
N GLN A 84 -4.92 -2.03 -0.81
CA GLN A 84 -3.64 -2.27 -0.14
C GLN A 84 -3.07 -0.93 0.30
N PHE A 85 -3.32 -0.56 1.54
CA PHE A 85 -3.09 0.80 2.02
C PHE A 85 -1.62 1.17 2.12
N ALA A 86 -0.72 0.20 2.28
CA ALA A 86 0.71 0.47 2.20
C ALA A 86 1.09 1.06 0.83
N TYR A 87 0.56 0.51 -0.25
CA TYR A 87 0.80 1.03 -1.59
C TYR A 87 0.13 2.38 -1.83
N ALA A 88 -1.07 2.59 -1.28
CA ALA A 88 -1.72 3.90 -1.35
C ALA A 88 -0.86 4.97 -0.67
N TYR A 89 -0.33 4.67 0.49
CA TYR A 89 0.58 5.55 1.21
C TYR A 89 1.85 5.86 0.42
N ILE A 90 2.45 4.85 -0.20
CA ILE A 90 3.64 5.03 -1.04
C ILE A 90 3.35 5.98 -2.20
N ASN A 91 2.21 5.82 -2.87
CA ASN A 91 1.85 6.68 -3.99
C ASN A 91 1.62 8.14 -3.57
N GLU A 92 1.13 8.36 -2.36
CA GLU A 92 0.90 9.70 -1.81
C GLU A 92 2.19 10.38 -1.36
N GLU A 93 3.06 9.64 -0.65
CA GLU A 93 4.26 10.19 -0.02
C GLU A 93 5.49 10.17 -0.94
N TYR A 94 5.54 9.23 -1.87
CA TYR A 94 6.68 9.02 -2.76
C TYR A 94 6.25 8.95 -4.23
N PRO A 95 5.58 9.98 -4.75
CA PRO A 95 5.04 9.93 -6.11
C PRO A 95 6.12 9.84 -7.20
N GLU A 96 7.33 10.31 -6.92
CA GLU A 96 8.43 10.28 -7.87
C GLU A 96 9.14 8.94 -7.95
N ARG A 97 8.98 8.06 -6.94
CA ARG A 97 9.57 6.72 -6.89
C ARG A 97 11.08 6.69 -7.13
N LYS A 98 11.80 7.64 -6.52
CA LYS A 98 13.25 7.74 -6.60
C LYS A 98 13.92 7.06 -5.43
N PHE A 99 15.01 6.34 -5.71
CA PHE A 99 15.80 5.63 -4.72
C PHE A 99 17.27 5.88 -4.99
N ASP A 100 18.06 5.87 -3.93
CA ASP A 100 19.51 5.90 -4.03
C ASP A 100 20.07 4.57 -3.51
N VAL A 101 20.36 3.67 -4.44
CA VAL A 101 20.84 2.31 -4.10
C VAL A 101 22.20 2.31 -3.42
N THR A 102 22.97 3.39 -3.55
CA THR A 102 24.28 3.48 -2.89
C THR A 102 24.17 3.61 -1.38
N GLN A 103 23.00 4.03 -0.87
CA GLN A 103 22.73 4.16 0.55
C GLN A 103 22.07 2.91 1.15
N LEU A 104 21.84 1.88 0.34
CA LEU A 104 21.21 0.65 0.77
C LEU A 104 22.26 -0.45 1.00
N ASN A 105 22.05 -1.22 2.06
CA ASN A 105 22.79 -2.46 2.27
C ASN A 105 22.00 -3.59 1.61
N VAL A 106 22.48 -4.07 0.47
CA VAL A 106 21.81 -5.13 -0.28
C VAL A 106 22.58 -6.42 -0.08
N PHE A 107 21.90 -7.45 0.45
CA PHE A 107 22.46 -8.78 0.61
C PHE A 107 21.70 -9.72 -0.32
N ASN A 108 22.43 -10.33 -1.25
CA ASN A 108 21.92 -11.43 -2.05
C ASN A 108 22.39 -12.73 -1.43
N PHE A 109 21.44 -13.57 -1.06
CA PHE A 109 21.73 -14.84 -0.43
C PHE A 109 21.21 -15.96 -1.32
N ASP A 110 22.14 -16.65 -1.97
CA ASP A 110 21.84 -17.88 -2.68
C ASP A 110 22.30 -19.05 -1.82
N ILE A 111 21.37 -19.87 -1.35
CA ILE A 111 21.67 -21.11 -0.65
C ILE A 111 21.48 -22.25 -1.64
N GLU A 112 22.60 -22.84 -2.04
CA GLU A 112 22.59 -24.08 -2.81
C GLU A 112 22.75 -25.24 -1.85
N THR A 113 21.75 -26.11 -1.82
CA THR A 113 21.86 -27.37 -1.09
C THR A 113 21.95 -28.51 -2.09
N VAL A 114 22.94 -29.38 -1.89
CA VAL A 114 23.14 -30.59 -2.71
C VAL A 114 22.69 -31.77 -1.88
N SER A 115 21.76 -32.57 -2.39
CA SER A 115 21.39 -33.85 -1.82
C SER A 115 21.69 -34.97 -2.81
N ASP A 116 21.95 -36.18 -2.30
CA ASP A 116 22.22 -37.36 -3.13
C ASP A 116 21.02 -37.73 -4.01
N ASP A 117 19.83 -37.25 -3.67
CA ASP A 117 18.59 -37.45 -4.42
C ASP A 117 18.35 -36.38 -5.48
N GLY A 118 19.25 -35.40 -5.63
CA GLY A 118 19.16 -34.33 -6.61
C GLY A 118 18.28 -33.15 -6.21
N PHE A 119 17.51 -33.27 -5.13
CA PHE A 119 16.68 -32.17 -4.60
C PHE A 119 17.00 -31.97 -3.13
N PRO A 120 17.12 -30.67 -2.69
CA PRO A 120 17.30 -30.40 -1.28
C PRO A 120 16.03 -30.72 -0.50
N ASN A 121 16.21 -31.41 0.62
CA ASN A 121 15.17 -31.57 1.63
C ASN A 121 15.23 -30.38 2.57
N ILE A 122 14.18 -29.63 2.53
CA ILE A 122 14.02 -28.46 3.39
C ILE A 122 13.01 -28.78 4.48
#